data_2fe8f0e2aff280284b3d87b223903219
#
_entry.id   2fe8f0e2aff280284b3d87b223903219
#
_cell.length_a   1.000
_cell.length_b   1.000
_cell.length_c   1.000
_cell.angle_alpha   90.00
_cell.angle_beta   90.00
_cell.angle_gamma   90.00
#
_symmetry.space_group_name_H-M   'P 1'
#
loop_
_entity.id
_entity.type
_entity.pdbx_description
1 polymer ?
#
loop_
_entity_poly.entity_id
_entity_poly.type
_entity_poly.pdbx_seq_one_letter_code
_entity_poly.pdbx_strand_id
1 'polypeptide(L)'
;NNNMVFHIFTDSIYPEDVSRFKELTYKANNISIIIYYVNPNKFSTLPIFFTWSQAMYYRFIISKLLYNITDNILYLDSDILCLNSFENLFHQNFSSNIAGVVSDHDSMLNYAQKAFNLNSNYYFNSGFLIINLINWEKNNISDKAISLLLNKNNFKYYDQDVLNLLLANKTLLLEKNIILFIILLI
;
A
#
# COMPACT_ATOMS: atom_id res chain seq x y z
N ASN A 1 -25.45 0.98 5.21
CA ASN A 1 -24.64 1.99 4.51
C ASN A 1 -23.43 2.32 5.40
N ASN A 2 -22.29 1.72 5.12
CA ASN A 2 -21.08 2.03 5.85
C ASN A 2 -20.44 3.30 5.27
N ASN A 3 -20.01 4.20 6.12
CA ASN A 3 -19.28 5.40 5.72
C ASN A 3 -17.87 5.00 5.30
N MET A 4 -17.42 5.48 4.14
CA MET A 4 -16.06 5.30 3.63
C MET A 4 -15.31 6.62 3.66
N VAL A 5 -14.07 6.59 4.11
CA VAL A 5 -13.16 7.73 4.08
C VAL A 5 -11.97 7.38 3.18
N PHE A 6 -11.83 8.11 2.08
CA PHE A 6 -10.68 7.99 1.19
C PHE A 6 -9.61 9.00 1.60
N HIS A 7 -8.43 8.50 1.91
CA HIS A 7 -7.25 9.30 2.24
C HIS A 7 -6.32 9.32 1.02
N ILE A 8 -6.22 10.47 0.34
CA ILE A 8 -5.42 10.64 -0.87
C ILE A 8 -4.12 11.33 -0.51
N PHE A 9 -2.99 10.70 -0.81
CA PHE A 9 -1.65 11.24 -0.58
C PHE A 9 -1.04 11.67 -1.92
N THR A 10 -0.75 12.94 -2.06
CA THR A 10 -0.22 13.53 -3.30
C THR A 10 0.73 14.68 -3.00
N ASP A 11 1.67 14.93 -3.90
CA ASP A 11 2.54 16.13 -3.86
C ASP A 11 1.92 17.30 -4.61
N SER A 12 1.00 17.03 -5.54
CA SER A 12 0.33 18.05 -6.33
C SER A 12 -1.11 17.62 -6.66
N ILE A 13 -1.99 18.57 -6.85
CA ILE A 13 -3.36 18.34 -7.31
C ILE A 13 -3.84 19.54 -8.10
N TYR A 14 -4.50 19.31 -9.21
CA TYR A 14 -5.10 20.38 -10.01
C TYR A 14 -6.49 20.77 -9.49
N PRO A 15 -6.92 22.04 -9.66
CA PRO A 15 -8.23 22.50 -9.22
C PRO A 15 -9.39 21.68 -9.81
N GLU A 16 -9.23 21.18 -11.05
CA GLU A 16 -10.22 20.32 -11.71
C GLU A 16 -10.40 19.00 -10.95
N ASP A 17 -9.33 18.42 -10.45
CA ASP A 17 -9.39 17.15 -9.71
C ASP A 17 -10.05 17.34 -8.34
N VAL A 18 -9.76 18.46 -7.66
CA VAL A 18 -10.48 18.83 -6.44
C VAL A 18 -11.97 18.96 -6.70
N SER A 19 -12.36 19.55 -7.82
CA SER A 19 -13.76 19.70 -8.22
C SER A 19 -14.44 18.35 -8.47
N ARG A 20 -13.73 17.42 -9.14
CA ARG A 20 -14.20 16.04 -9.36
C ARG A 20 -14.38 15.27 -8.06
N PHE A 21 -13.45 15.41 -7.11
CA PHE A 21 -13.58 14.78 -5.79
C PHE A 21 -14.78 15.32 -5.02
N LYS A 22 -15.03 16.63 -5.07
CA LYS A 22 -16.23 17.23 -4.47
C LYS A 22 -17.52 16.70 -5.12
N GLU A 23 -17.53 16.55 -6.43
CA GLU A 23 -18.68 15.97 -7.15
C GLU A 23 -18.96 14.51 -6.72
N LEU A 24 -17.91 13.68 -6.55
CA LEU A 24 -18.04 12.32 -6.07
C LEU A 24 -18.64 12.25 -4.66
N THR A 25 -18.17 13.08 -3.73
CA THR A 25 -18.72 13.15 -2.36
C THR A 25 -20.15 13.65 -2.33
N TYR A 26 -20.53 14.49 -3.28
CA TYR A 26 -21.91 14.97 -3.41
C TYR A 26 -22.86 13.91 -3.96
N LYS A 27 -22.39 13.09 -4.90
CA LYS A 27 -23.17 11.98 -5.50
C LYS A 27 -23.33 10.79 -4.55
N ALA A 28 -22.39 10.59 -3.66
CA ALA A 28 -22.36 9.44 -2.73
C ALA A 28 -22.29 9.92 -1.29
N ASN A 29 -23.44 10.01 -0.63
CA ASN A 29 -23.59 10.56 0.73
C ASN A 29 -22.79 9.83 1.84
N ASN A 30 -22.27 8.64 1.53
CA ASN A 30 -21.49 7.82 2.45
C ASN A 30 -19.98 7.86 2.16
N ILE A 31 -19.51 8.77 1.32
CA ILE A 31 -18.10 8.92 0.95
C ILE A 31 -17.57 10.26 1.45
N SER A 32 -16.42 10.22 2.10
CA SER A 32 -15.61 11.40 2.42
C SER A 32 -14.23 11.25 1.80
N ILE A 33 -13.65 12.35 1.33
CA ILE A 33 -12.31 12.39 0.73
C ILE A 33 -11.46 13.40 1.49
N ILE A 34 -10.30 12.95 1.98
CA ILE A 34 -9.31 13.78 2.68
C ILE A 34 -8.02 13.74 1.86
N ILE A 35 -7.51 14.92 1.49
CA ILE A 35 -6.30 15.05 0.68
C ILE A 35 -5.15 15.48 1.58
N TYR A 36 -4.05 14.71 1.53
CA TYR A 36 -2.81 14.98 2.25
C TYR A 36 -1.73 15.42 1.27
N TYR A 37 -1.24 16.64 1.44
CA TYR A 37 -0.11 17.13 0.66
C TYR A 37 1.19 16.63 1.26
N VAL A 38 1.91 15.84 0.46
CA VAL A 38 3.20 15.26 0.84
C VAL A 38 4.32 16.07 0.22
N ASN A 39 5.28 16.51 1.03
CA ASN A 39 6.48 17.13 0.52
C ASN A 39 7.40 16.05 -0.10
N PRO A 40 7.58 16.01 -1.45
CA PRO A 40 8.36 14.98 -2.12
C PRO A 40 9.84 15.00 -1.72
N ASN A 41 10.36 16.14 -1.26
CA ASN A 41 11.74 16.27 -0.80
C ASN A 41 12.08 15.33 0.37
N LYS A 42 11.10 14.86 1.12
CA LYS A 42 11.30 13.85 2.17
C LYS A 42 11.87 12.53 1.64
N PHE A 43 11.65 12.24 0.37
CA PHE A 43 12.04 10.99 -0.29
C PHE A 43 13.08 11.20 -1.39
N SER A 44 13.63 12.42 -1.54
CA SER A 44 14.56 12.77 -2.63
C SER A 44 15.86 11.97 -2.64
N THR A 45 16.24 11.39 -1.50
CA THR A 45 17.44 10.55 -1.36
C THR A 45 17.18 9.07 -1.63
N LEU A 46 15.91 8.67 -1.76
CA LEU A 46 15.56 7.29 -2.06
C LEU A 46 15.72 6.98 -3.55
N PRO A 47 16.09 5.76 -3.92
CA PRO A 47 16.29 5.37 -5.31
C PRO A 47 14.99 5.44 -6.10
N ILE A 48 15.06 5.95 -7.33
CA ILE A 48 13.93 5.99 -8.27
C ILE A 48 14.36 5.35 -9.59
N PHE A 49 13.49 4.54 -10.16
CA PHE A 49 13.66 4.05 -11.52
C PHE A 49 12.97 5.02 -12.51
N PHE A 50 13.47 5.09 -13.72
CA PHE A 50 13.15 6.11 -14.74
C PHE A 50 11.67 6.36 -14.99
N THR A 51 10.79 5.37 -14.74
CA THR A 51 9.36 5.43 -15.02
C THR A 51 8.49 5.55 -13.75
N TRP A 52 9.09 5.49 -12.55
CA TRP A 52 8.35 5.52 -11.30
C TRP A 52 8.51 6.86 -10.58
N SER A 53 7.44 7.32 -9.94
CA SER A 53 7.49 8.54 -9.15
C SER A 53 7.82 8.26 -7.68
N GLN A 54 8.27 9.29 -6.96
CA GLN A 54 8.45 9.22 -5.50
C GLN A 54 7.15 8.91 -4.74
N ALA A 55 6.01 9.07 -5.40
CA ALA A 55 4.71 8.78 -4.80
C ALA A 55 4.58 7.33 -4.29
N MET A 56 5.33 6.36 -4.87
CA MET A 56 5.38 5.00 -4.36
C MET A 56 5.84 4.92 -2.90
N TYR A 57 6.62 5.91 -2.41
CA TYR A 57 7.10 5.97 -1.04
C TYR A 57 6.12 6.64 -0.07
N TYR A 58 5.04 7.27 -0.57
CA TYR A 58 4.06 7.92 0.31
C TYR A 58 3.35 6.93 1.22
N ARG A 59 3.31 5.64 0.85
CA ARG A 59 2.82 4.57 1.73
C ARG A 59 3.56 4.47 3.06
N PHE A 60 4.82 4.90 3.12
CA PHE A 60 5.61 4.86 4.36
C PHE A 60 5.31 5.99 5.35
N ILE A 61 4.49 6.97 4.99
CA ILE A 61 4.04 8.00 5.93
C ILE A 61 2.61 7.81 6.40
N ILE A 62 1.85 6.92 5.76
CA ILE A 62 0.42 6.72 6.01
C ILE A 62 0.19 6.35 7.48
N SER A 63 0.95 5.39 8.00
CA SER A 63 0.80 4.92 9.36
C SER A 63 0.98 6.04 10.38
N LYS A 64 2.00 6.90 10.22
CA LYS A 64 2.25 8.04 11.12
C LYS A 64 1.12 9.06 11.13
N LEU A 65 0.37 9.18 10.03
CA LEU A 65 -0.73 10.13 9.90
C LEU A 65 -2.07 9.55 10.34
N LEU A 66 -2.29 8.24 10.17
CA LEU A 66 -3.57 7.60 10.41
C LEU A 66 -3.63 6.73 11.67
N TYR A 67 -2.50 6.45 12.31
CA TYR A 67 -2.40 5.55 13.47
C TYR A 67 -3.36 5.89 14.62
N ASN A 68 -3.62 7.19 14.88
CA ASN A 68 -4.54 7.63 15.93
C ASN A 68 -5.99 7.81 15.43
N ILE A 69 -6.25 7.51 14.16
CA ILE A 69 -7.56 7.71 13.52
C ILE A 69 -8.28 6.37 13.35
N THR A 70 -7.54 5.33 12.97
CA THR A 70 -8.09 3.99 12.72
C THR A 70 -7.06 2.90 12.98
N ASP A 71 -7.51 1.71 13.34
CA ASP A 71 -6.65 0.56 13.57
C ASP A 71 -6.21 -0.12 12.25
N ASN A 72 -7.08 -0.10 11.25
CA ASN A 72 -6.84 -0.79 9.97
C ASN A 72 -7.16 0.12 8.80
N ILE A 73 -6.38 0.00 7.73
CA ILE A 73 -6.63 0.66 6.44
C ILE A 73 -6.51 -0.32 5.29
N LEU A 74 -7.25 -0.06 4.22
CA LEU A 74 -7.01 -0.65 2.91
C LEU A 74 -6.16 0.33 2.10
N TYR A 75 -4.91 -0.04 1.82
CA TYR A 75 -4.04 0.68 0.90
C TYR A 75 -4.27 0.15 -0.52
N LEU A 76 -4.43 1.06 -1.45
CA LEU A 76 -4.58 0.79 -2.88
C LEU A 76 -3.66 1.72 -3.68
N ASP A 77 -2.93 1.19 -4.64
CA ASP A 77 -2.29 2.01 -5.66
C ASP A 77 -3.37 2.69 -6.54
N SER A 78 -3.07 3.84 -7.10
CA SER A 78 -4.03 4.69 -7.82
C SER A 78 -4.53 4.11 -9.15
N ASP A 79 -3.88 3.07 -9.66
CA ASP A 79 -4.21 2.35 -10.90
C ASP A 79 -5.04 1.07 -10.65
N ILE A 80 -5.56 0.89 -9.44
CA ILE A 80 -6.40 -0.24 -9.07
C ILE A 80 -7.87 0.08 -9.28
N LEU A 81 -8.59 -0.82 -9.96
CA LEU A 81 -10.03 -0.77 -10.15
C LEU A 81 -10.72 -1.81 -9.25
N CYS A 82 -11.60 -1.35 -8.36
CA CYS A 82 -12.42 -2.22 -7.53
C CYS A 82 -13.67 -2.68 -8.26
N LEU A 83 -13.82 -3.97 -8.50
CA LEU A 83 -14.97 -4.56 -9.20
C LEU A 83 -16.02 -5.17 -8.26
N ASN A 84 -15.67 -5.37 -6.98
CA ASN A 84 -16.55 -5.92 -5.96
C ASN A 84 -16.38 -5.24 -4.61
N SER A 85 -17.29 -5.56 -3.67
CA SER A 85 -17.21 -5.07 -2.29
C SER A 85 -15.97 -5.61 -1.58
N PHE A 86 -15.26 -4.73 -0.90
CA PHE A 86 -14.11 -5.05 -0.06
C PHE A 86 -14.44 -4.98 1.45
N GLU A 87 -15.72 -4.87 1.81
CA GLU A 87 -16.17 -4.71 3.20
C GLU A 87 -15.67 -5.85 4.10
N ASN A 88 -15.76 -7.10 3.64
CA ASN A 88 -15.33 -8.27 4.40
C ASN A 88 -13.83 -8.27 4.73
N LEU A 89 -13.02 -7.48 4.03
CA LEU A 89 -11.60 -7.39 4.25
C LEU A 89 -11.26 -6.69 5.57
N PHE A 90 -12.11 -5.74 6.02
CA PHE A 90 -11.92 -5.03 7.27
C PHE A 90 -12.26 -5.88 8.50
N HIS A 91 -12.95 -7.01 8.32
CA HIS A 91 -13.31 -7.95 9.39
C HIS A 91 -12.26 -9.06 9.60
N GLN A 92 -11.11 -8.99 8.92
CA GLN A 92 -10.05 -9.95 9.08
C GLN A 92 -9.41 -9.85 10.47
N ASN A 93 -9.18 -11.00 11.10
CA ASN A 93 -8.44 -11.06 12.35
C ASN A 93 -6.94 -11.11 12.06
N PHE A 94 -6.25 -10.01 12.29
CA PHE A 94 -4.81 -9.91 12.04
C PHE A 94 -3.96 -10.62 13.09
N SER A 95 -4.44 -10.82 14.32
CA SER A 95 -3.63 -11.32 15.44
C SER A 95 -2.29 -10.57 15.53
N SER A 96 -1.17 -11.26 15.33
CA SER A 96 0.18 -10.66 15.28
C SER A 96 0.60 -10.23 13.88
N ASN A 97 -0.19 -10.49 12.84
CA ASN A 97 0.14 -10.10 11.47
C ASN A 97 0.08 -8.58 11.30
N ILE A 98 0.93 -8.06 10.44
CA ILE A 98 1.06 -6.63 10.17
C ILE A 98 0.17 -6.21 9.01
N ALA A 99 0.03 -7.08 8.01
CA ALA A 99 -0.79 -6.81 6.85
C ALA A 99 -1.48 -8.07 6.30
N GLY A 100 -2.64 -7.87 5.70
CA GLY A 100 -3.26 -8.82 4.78
C GLY A 100 -2.78 -8.52 3.36
N VAL A 101 -2.32 -9.54 2.65
CA VAL A 101 -1.66 -9.40 1.36
C VAL A 101 -2.16 -10.46 0.39
N VAL A 102 -2.00 -10.20 -0.91
CA VAL A 102 -2.27 -11.19 -1.95
C VAL A 102 -0.98 -11.55 -2.67
N SER A 103 -0.77 -12.86 -2.87
CA SER A 103 0.41 -13.36 -3.57
C SER A 103 0.52 -12.77 -4.98
N ASP A 104 1.71 -12.34 -5.35
CA ASP A 104 2.02 -11.84 -6.68
C ASP A 104 2.06 -12.99 -7.71
N HIS A 105 2.35 -12.66 -8.94
CA HIS A 105 2.45 -13.60 -10.06
C HIS A 105 3.63 -14.58 -9.88
N ASP A 106 3.53 -15.79 -10.45
CA ASP A 106 4.54 -16.83 -10.29
C ASP A 106 5.95 -16.41 -10.73
N SER A 107 6.05 -15.53 -11.74
CA SER A 107 7.34 -14.96 -12.14
C SER A 107 7.98 -14.11 -11.04
N MET A 108 7.18 -13.43 -10.22
CA MET A 108 7.65 -12.62 -9.10
C MET A 108 8.04 -13.48 -7.90
N LEU A 109 7.35 -14.58 -7.68
CA LEU A 109 7.75 -15.59 -6.68
C LEU A 109 9.14 -16.16 -7.01
N ASN A 110 9.37 -16.52 -8.28
CA ASN A 110 10.67 -16.99 -8.76
C ASN A 110 11.77 -15.92 -8.63
N TYR A 111 11.45 -14.66 -8.91
CA TYR A 111 12.36 -13.54 -8.70
C TYR A 111 12.75 -13.43 -7.22
N ALA A 112 11.79 -13.39 -6.32
CA ALA A 112 12.00 -13.22 -4.88
C ALA A 112 12.83 -14.34 -4.27
N GLN A 113 12.60 -15.58 -4.70
CA GLN A 113 13.39 -16.73 -4.27
C GLN A 113 14.87 -16.56 -4.68
N LYS A 114 15.13 -16.15 -5.92
CA LYS A 114 16.50 -15.95 -6.44
C LYS A 114 17.20 -14.74 -5.83
N ALA A 115 16.49 -13.63 -5.68
CA ALA A 115 17.07 -12.37 -5.23
C ALA A 115 17.27 -12.31 -3.71
N PHE A 116 16.35 -12.90 -2.93
CA PHE A 116 16.28 -12.71 -1.48
C PHE A 116 16.24 -14.01 -0.68
N ASN A 117 16.25 -15.16 -1.34
CA ASN A 117 16.07 -16.48 -0.71
C ASN A 117 14.78 -16.56 0.12
N LEU A 118 13.74 -15.86 -0.33
CA LEU A 118 12.41 -15.97 0.26
C LEU A 118 11.78 -17.32 -0.09
N ASN A 119 10.83 -17.77 0.74
CA ASN A 119 10.08 -18.97 0.44
C ASN A 119 9.45 -18.88 -0.96
N SER A 120 9.52 -19.95 -1.74
CA SER A 120 9.03 -20.01 -3.13
C SER A 120 7.57 -19.62 -3.32
N ASN A 121 6.78 -19.62 -2.26
CA ASN A 121 5.36 -19.26 -2.28
C ASN A 121 5.08 -17.91 -1.62
N TYR A 122 6.12 -17.14 -1.31
CA TYR A 122 5.98 -15.90 -0.59
C TYR A 122 6.61 -14.73 -1.34
N TYR A 123 5.78 -13.98 -2.00
CA TYR A 123 6.02 -12.62 -2.48
C TYR A 123 4.65 -12.03 -2.86
N PHE A 124 4.34 -10.87 -2.32
CA PHE A 124 3.04 -10.21 -2.54
C PHE A 124 3.18 -8.93 -3.34
N ASN A 125 2.12 -8.55 -4.05
CA ASN A 125 1.99 -7.27 -4.71
C ASN A 125 1.74 -6.17 -3.68
N SER A 126 2.57 -5.12 -3.67
CA SER A 126 2.49 -4.03 -2.69
C SER A 126 1.42 -2.99 -3.00
N GLY A 127 0.80 -3.04 -4.17
CA GLY A 127 -0.26 -2.11 -4.56
C GLY A 127 -1.60 -2.36 -3.86
N PHE A 128 -1.74 -3.53 -3.22
CA PHE A 128 -2.91 -3.89 -2.42
C PHE A 128 -2.48 -4.43 -1.06
N LEU A 129 -2.82 -3.70 0.02
CA LEU A 129 -2.50 -4.11 1.38
C LEU A 129 -3.65 -3.76 2.32
N ILE A 130 -4.08 -4.70 3.16
CA ILE A 130 -4.84 -4.34 4.35
C ILE A 130 -3.85 -4.24 5.50
N ILE A 131 -3.66 -3.05 6.03
CA ILE A 131 -2.61 -2.77 7.01
C ILE A 131 -3.23 -2.65 8.39
N ASN A 132 -2.75 -3.44 9.35
CA ASN A 132 -2.98 -3.18 10.76
C ASN A 132 -1.97 -2.12 11.23
N LEU A 133 -2.44 -0.90 11.45
CA LEU A 133 -1.58 0.25 11.76
C LEU A 133 -0.89 0.10 13.11
N ILE A 134 -1.54 -0.54 14.08
CA ILE A 134 -0.97 -0.80 15.42
C ILE A 134 0.26 -1.70 15.29
N ASN A 135 0.13 -2.82 14.57
CA ASN A 135 1.24 -3.75 14.37
C ASN A 135 2.33 -3.16 13.47
N TRP A 136 1.95 -2.33 12.47
CA TRP A 136 2.89 -1.63 11.60
C TRP A 136 3.78 -0.68 12.38
N GLU A 137 3.20 0.19 13.22
CA GLU A 137 3.94 1.14 14.06
C GLU A 137 4.77 0.42 15.14
N LYS A 138 4.20 -0.57 15.83
CA LYS A 138 4.90 -1.38 16.83
C LYS A 138 6.17 -2.04 16.26
N ASN A 139 6.16 -2.40 14.99
CA ASN A 139 7.31 -3.02 14.31
C ASN A 139 8.20 -1.99 13.59
N ASN A 140 7.88 -0.69 13.62
CA ASN A 140 8.60 0.39 12.94
C ASN A 140 8.83 0.11 11.44
N ILE A 141 7.79 -0.36 10.74
CA ILE A 141 7.93 -0.82 9.35
C ILE A 141 8.37 0.31 8.43
N SER A 142 7.77 1.50 8.55
CA SER A 142 8.12 2.65 7.71
C SER A 142 9.58 3.06 7.81
N ASP A 143 10.10 3.21 9.02
CA ASP A 143 11.47 3.67 9.23
C ASP A 143 12.49 2.59 8.82
N LYS A 144 12.17 1.31 9.05
CA LYS A 144 12.98 0.18 8.57
C LYS A 144 13.00 0.10 7.05
N ALA A 145 11.86 0.35 6.38
CA ALA A 145 11.78 0.34 4.92
C ALA A 145 12.66 1.44 4.32
N ILE A 146 12.55 2.67 4.82
CA ILE A 146 13.39 3.79 4.38
C ILE A 146 14.87 3.48 4.64
N SER A 147 15.22 2.97 5.80
CA SER A 147 16.60 2.60 6.13
C SER A 147 17.15 1.53 5.19
N LEU A 148 16.37 0.50 4.85
CA LEU A 148 16.80 -0.53 3.91
C LEU A 148 17.03 0.04 2.50
N LEU A 149 16.13 0.92 2.02
CA LEU A 149 16.26 1.57 0.72
C LEU A 149 17.50 2.46 0.63
N LEU A 150 17.87 3.14 1.71
CA LEU A 150 19.07 3.98 1.76
C LEU A 150 20.37 3.15 1.79
N ASN A 151 20.34 1.98 2.40
CA ASN A 151 21.55 1.19 2.67
C ASN A 151 21.80 0.03 1.69
N LYS A 152 20.82 -0.32 0.85
CA LYS A 152 20.92 -1.43 -0.10
C LYS A 152 20.50 -0.99 -1.49
N ASN A 153 21.39 -1.25 -2.48
CA ASN A 153 21.17 -0.84 -3.87
C ASN A 153 20.66 -1.98 -4.78
N ASN A 154 20.25 -3.11 -4.21
CA ASN A 154 19.96 -4.34 -4.99
C ASN A 154 18.47 -4.60 -5.21
N PHE A 155 17.61 -3.64 -4.87
CA PHE A 155 16.19 -3.76 -5.07
C PHE A 155 15.80 -3.43 -6.50
N LYS A 156 15.04 -4.32 -7.14
CA LYS A 156 14.50 -4.09 -8.48
C LYS A 156 13.13 -3.40 -8.41
N TYR A 157 12.33 -3.80 -7.42
CA TYR A 157 10.98 -3.27 -7.15
C TYR A 157 10.95 -2.63 -5.77
N TYR A 158 11.78 -1.65 -5.58
CA TYR A 158 12.08 -0.87 -4.36
C TYR A 158 11.17 -1.10 -3.14
N ASP A 159 10.02 -0.45 -3.11
CA ASP A 159 9.06 -0.52 -2.00
C ASP A 159 8.46 -1.93 -1.84
N GLN A 160 8.14 -2.61 -2.94
CA GLN A 160 7.61 -3.97 -2.91
C GLN A 160 8.62 -4.97 -2.36
N ASP A 161 9.88 -4.92 -2.82
CA ASP A 161 10.95 -5.80 -2.33
C ASP A 161 11.18 -5.61 -0.83
N VAL A 162 11.27 -4.35 -0.41
CA VAL A 162 11.51 -4.00 0.99
C VAL A 162 10.35 -4.45 1.89
N LEU A 163 9.11 -4.24 1.46
CA LEU A 163 7.95 -4.69 2.22
C LEU A 163 7.89 -6.21 2.31
N ASN A 164 8.18 -6.92 1.23
CA ASN A 164 8.22 -8.38 1.26
C ASN A 164 9.29 -8.94 2.21
N LEU A 165 10.45 -8.27 2.30
CA LEU A 165 11.50 -8.65 3.26
C LEU A 165 11.09 -8.36 4.71
N LEU A 166 10.53 -7.18 5.00
CA LEU A 166 10.20 -6.76 6.35
C LEU A 166 8.98 -7.47 6.92
N LEU A 167 8.04 -7.83 6.05
CA LEU A 167 6.78 -8.47 6.42
C LEU A 167 6.82 -9.99 6.28
N ALA A 168 7.96 -10.59 5.93
CA ALA A 168 8.12 -12.02 5.83
C ALA A 168 7.64 -12.71 7.13
N ASN A 169 6.75 -13.70 7.00
CA ASN A 169 6.10 -14.42 8.11
C ASN A 169 5.25 -13.55 9.07
N LYS A 170 4.87 -12.34 8.66
CA LYS A 170 4.04 -11.41 9.44
C LYS A 170 2.83 -10.93 8.64
N THR A 171 2.42 -11.68 7.65
CA THR A 171 1.28 -11.35 6.80
C THR A 171 0.21 -12.42 6.86
N LEU A 172 -1.04 -11.98 6.74
CA LEU A 172 -2.18 -12.83 6.45
C LEU A 172 -2.31 -12.95 4.93
N LEU A 173 -2.12 -14.16 4.40
CA LEU A 173 -2.32 -14.39 2.97
C LEU A 173 -3.81 -14.46 2.68
N LEU A 174 -4.27 -13.56 1.81
CA LEU A 174 -5.63 -13.49 1.33
C LEU A 174 -5.80 -14.32 0.05
N GLU A 175 -7.03 -14.71 -0.26
CA GLU A 175 -7.31 -15.48 -1.45
C GLU A 175 -7.00 -14.68 -2.74
N LYS A 176 -6.42 -15.35 -3.74
CA LYS A 176 -6.06 -14.71 -5.03
C LYS A 176 -7.26 -14.12 -5.78
N ASN A 177 -8.47 -14.63 -5.58
CA ASN A 177 -9.70 -14.11 -6.19
C ASN A 177 -10.03 -12.66 -5.77
N ILE A 178 -9.48 -12.18 -4.66
CA ILE A 178 -9.61 -10.78 -4.24
C ILE A 178 -8.90 -9.85 -5.25
N ILE A 179 -7.77 -10.27 -5.82
CA ILE A 179 -7.05 -9.48 -6.88
C ILE A 179 -7.65 -9.68 -8.28
N LEU A 180 -8.34 -10.77 -8.58
CA LEU A 180 -9.03 -10.91 -9.86
C LEU A 180 -10.08 -9.82 -10.11
N PHE A 181 -10.41 -9.06 -9.08
CA PHE A 181 -11.26 -7.88 -9.14
C PHE A 181 -10.49 -6.56 -9.29
N ILE A 182 -9.16 -6.62 -9.40
CA ILE A 182 -8.28 -5.46 -9.54
C ILE A 182 -7.60 -5.56 -10.90
N ILE A 183 -8.13 -4.83 -11.87
CA ILE A 183 -7.49 -4.69 -13.18
C ILE A 183 -6.47 -3.57 -13.05
N LEU A 184 -5.19 -3.91 -13.14
CA LEU A 184 -4.16 -2.91 -13.39
C LEU A 184 -4.41 -2.33 -14.79
N LEU A 185 -4.87 -1.09 -14.83
CA LEU A 185 -4.90 -0.32 -16.07
C LEU A 185 -3.45 0.10 -16.35
N ILE A 186 -2.77 -0.67 -17.21
CA ILE A 186 -1.44 -0.34 -17.74
C ILE A 186 -1.61 0.62 -18.92
#